data_60f4e68d20b92d917952074e946c41f2
#
_entry.id   60f4e68d20b92d917952074e946c41f2
#
_cell.length_a   1.000
_cell.length_b   1.000
_cell.length_c   1.000
_cell.angle_alpha   90.00
_cell.angle_beta   90.00
_cell.angle_gamma   90.00
#
_symmetry.space_group_name_H-M   'P 1'
#
loop_
_entity.id
_entity.type
_entity.pdbx_description
1 polymer ?
#
loop_
_entity_poly.entity_id
_entity_poly.type
_entity_poly.pdbx_seq_one_letter_code
_entity_poly.pdbx_strand_id
1 'polypeptide(L)'
;SFTYDGLMVEIAQRRLGLELDDLARVNVKGKLLFYTRDGEEITYSLKQAHEFTRPGCMKCPDFAAEHADISFGGLGQSDGWTLTVIRTDKGADLWGRAVADGVVEWRPSSEDPAAVALMAKLAAKSRARWPDDAAFAGPGELPPNGDAPPNGQPTDAQPATTG
;
A
#
# COMPACT_ATOMS: atom_id res chain seq x y z
N SER A 1 6.78 2.81 -3.09
CA SER A 1 6.57 1.80 -4.14
C SER A 1 7.66 1.91 -5.21
N PHE A 2 8.12 0.78 -5.73
CA PHE A 2 9.15 0.70 -6.78
C PHE A 2 8.50 0.46 -8.15
N THR A 3 9.23 0.78 -9.23
CA THR A 3 8.85 0.34 -10.56
C THR A 3 9.07 -1.18 -10.69
N TYR A 4 8.29 -1.83 -11.54
CA TYR A 4 8.48 -3.27 -11.78
C TYR A 4 9.87 -3.53 -12.39
N ASP A 5 10.24 -2.78 -13.42
CA ASP A 5 11.54 -2.93 -14.09
C ASP A 5 12.70 -2.71 -13.11
N GLY A 6 12.59 -1.73 -12.21
CA GLY A 6 13.63 -1.48 -11.20
C GLY A 6 13.74 -2.58 -10.17
N LEU A 7 12.60 -3.06 -9.63
CA LEU A 7 12.62 -4.06 -8.57
C LEU A 7 12.89 -5.46 -9.09
N MET A 8 12.17 -5.88 -10.14
CA MET A 8 12.19 -7.27 -10.59
C MET A 8 13.26 -7.50 -11.65
N VAL A 9 13.38 -6.61 -12.64
CA VAL A 9 14.37 -6.81 -13.71
C VAL A 9 15.75 -6.36 -13.26
N GLU A 10 15.88 -5.11 -12.81
CA GLU A 10 17.21 -4.57 -12.50
C GLU A 10 17.78 -5.14 -11.20
N ILE A 11 17.02 -5.10 -10.08
CA ILE A 11 17.54 -5.59 -8.80
C ILE A 11 17.55 -7.12 -8.76
N ALA A 12 16.39 -7.77 -8.93
CA ALA A 12 16.29 -9.21 -8.73
C ALA A 12 17.09 -9.98 -9.81
N GLN A 13 16.81 -9.76 -11.09
CA GLN A 13 17.47 -10.54 -12.15
C GLN A 13 18.90 -10.08 -12.40
N ARG A 14 19.14 -8.80 -12.67
CA ARG A 14 20.47 -8.35 -13.12
C ARG A 14 21.50 -8.22 -12.01
N ARG A 15 21.13 -7.67 -10.86
CA ARG A 15 22.07 -7.42 -9.75
C ARG A 15 22.21 -8.62 -8.81
N LEU A 16 21.13 -9.35 -8.58
CA LEU A 16 21.13 -10.51 -7.68
C LEU A 16 21.17 -11.85 -8.41
N GLY A 17 20.98 -11.87 -9.73
CA GLY A 17 21.03 -13.11 -10.52
C GLY A 17 19.88 -14.08 -10.24
N LEU A 18 18.72 -13.56 -9.76
CA LEU A 18 17.56 -14.38 -9.40
C LEU A 18 16.67 -14.63 -10.60
N GLU A 19 16.24 -15.86 -10.78
CA GLU A 19 15.17 -16.16 -11.71
C GLU A 19 13.82 -15.80 -11.07
N LEU A 20 12.95 -15.08 -11.80
CA LEU A 20 11.68 -14.60 -11.24
C LEU A 20 10.74 -15.74 -10.86
N ASP A 21 10.79 -16.84 -11.59
CA ASP A 21 10.00 -18.04 -11.31
C ASP A 21 10.40 -18.73 -10.01
N ASP A 22 11.64 -18.52 -9.56
CA ASP A 22 12.14 -19.04 -8.28
C ASP A 22 11.78 -18.16 -7.09
N LEU A 23 11.30 -16.93 -7.33
CA LEU A 23 10.89 -16.05 -6.24
C LEU A 23 9.55 -16.48 -5.66
N ALA A 24 9.53 -16.65 -4.34
CA ALA A 24 8.31 -16.90 -3.58
C ALA A 24 7.68 -15.60 -3.06
N ARG A 25 8.54 -14.63 -2.64
CA ARG A 25 8.07 -13.42 -1.97
C ARG A 25 9.15 -12.33 -1.95
N VAL A 26 8.70 -11.07 -1.95
CA VAL A 26 9.55 -9.90 -1.69
C VAL A 26 8.94 -9.10 -0.54
N ASN A 27 9.77 -8.74 0.46
CA ASN A 27 9.37 -7.92 1.60
C ASN A 27 10.26 -6.69 1.75
N VAL A 28 9.72 -5.68 2.47
CA VAL A 28 10.45 -4.47 2.85
C VAL A 28 10.44 -4.34 4.38
N LYS A 29 11.58 -4.60 5.02
CA LYS A 29 11.77 -4.46 6.49
C LYS A 29 13.09 -3.72 6.75
N GLY A 30 13.15 -2.40 6.46
CA GLY A 30 14.41 -1.63 6.54
C GLY A 30 15.42 -1.96 5.44
N LYS A 31 15.28 -3.10 4.80
CA LYS A 31 15.97 -3.59 3.61
C LYS A 31 14.99 -4.31 2.72
N LEU A 32 15.32 -4.55 1.46
CA LEU A 32 14.58 -5.49 0.61
C LEU A 32 15.00 -6.92 0.97
N LEU A 33 14.03 -7.79 1.07
CA LEU A 33 14.17 -9.21 1.37
C LEU A 33 13.53 -10.00 0.24
N PHE A 34 14.34 -10.76 -0.49
CA PHE A 34 13.87 -11.67 -1.53
C PHE A 34 13.91 -13.08 -0.97
N TYR A 35 12.82 -13.79 -1.04
CA TYR A 35 12.70 -15.18 -0.60
C TYR A 35 12.49 -16.05 -1.81
N THR A 36 13.33 -17.05 -1.97
CA THR A 36 13.21 -18.04 -3.02
C THR A 36 12.28 -19.19 -2.60
N ARG A 37 11.85 -19.99 -3.56
CA ARG A 37 10.96 -21.13 -3.31
C ARG A 37 11.65 -22.28 -2.56
N ASP A 38 12.96 -22.37 -2.66
CA ASP A 38 13.80 -23.32 -1.91
C ASP A 38 14.16 -22.84 -0.50
N GLY A 39 13.71 -21.64 -0.11
CA GLY A 39 13.82 -21.11 1.24
C GLY A 39 15.01 -20.18 1.50
N GLU A 40 15.78 -19.81 0.48
CA GLU A 40 16.85 -18.83 0.65
C GLU A 40 16.31 -17.42 0.89
N GLU A 41 16.93 -16.66 1.80
CA GLU A 41 16.69 -15.24 2.02
C GLU A 41 17.86 -14.40 1.50
N ILE A 42 17.59 -13.59 0.50
CA ILE A 42 18.57 -12.69 -0.12
C ILE A 42 18.19 -11.25 0.21
N THR A 43 19.18 -10.45 0.62
CA THR A 43 18.94 -9.08 1.05
C THR A 43 19.55 -8.08 0.07
N TYR A 44 18.85 -6.95 -0.12
CA TYR A 44 19.34 -5.82 -0.90
C TYR A 44 19.11 -4.50 -0.17
N SER A 45 20.02 -3.54 -0.36
CA SER A 45 19.96 -2.24 0.31
C SER A 45 18.74 -1.43 -0.15
N LEU A 46 17.86 -1.07 0.80
CA LEU A 46 16.73 -0.20 0.51
C LEU A 46 17.18 1.18 0.01
N LYS A 47 18.33 1.69 0.51
CA LYS A 47 18.89 2.96 0.06
C LYS A 47 19.27 2.92 -1.43
N GLN A 48 19.89 1.82 -1.89
CA GLN A 48 20.20 1.64 -3.31
C GLN A 48 18.93 1.43 -4.15
N ALA A 49 17.93 0.72 -3.62
CA ALA A 49 16.68 0.50 -4.32
C ALA A 49 15.87 1.79 -4.54
N HIS A 50 16.12 2.84 -3.76
CA HIS A 50 15.40 4.12 -3.88
C HIS A 50 15.55 4.78 -5.26
N GLU A 51 16.59 4.47 -6.02
CA GLU A 51 16.74 4.94 -7.41
C GLU A 51 15.58 4.49 -8.32
N PHE A 52 14.93 3.38 -7.98
CA PHE A 52 13.79 2.81 -8.68
C PHE A 52 12.43 3.16 -8.07
N THR A 53 12.40 4.09 -7.11
CA THR A 53 11.13 4.55 -6.53
C THR A 53 10.30 5.28 -7.60
N ARG A 54 9.01 4.94 -7.67
CA ARG A 54 8.09 5.63 -8.59
C ARG A 54 8.07 7.13 -8.28
N PRO A 55 8.14 8.01 -9.30
CA PRO A 55 8.17 9.47 -9.08
C PRO A 55 7.03 9.98 -8.20
N GLY A 56 5.80 9.48 -8.40
CA GLY A 56 4.65 9.84 -7.55
C GLY A 56 4.82 9.43 -6.09
N CYS A 57 5.50 8.29 -5.82
CA CYS A 57 5.74 7.84 -4.45
C CYS A 57 6.82 8.66 -3.73
N MET A 58 7.71 9.31 -4.47
CA MET A 58 8.75 10.16 -3.89
C MET A 58 8.16 11.42 -3.25
N LYS A 59 7.06 11.94 -3.81
CA LYS A 59 6.38 13.17 -3.38
C LYS A 59 5.06 12.90 -2.64
N CYS A 60 4.65 11.63 -2.49
CA CYS A 60 3.38 11.30 -1.86
C CYS A 60 3.41 11.62 -0.36
N PRO A 61 2.51 12.50 0.13
CA PRO A 61 2.43 12.83 1.55
C PRO A 61 1.69 11.78 2.36
N ASP A 62 0.93 10.92 1.69
CA ASP A 62 0.08 9.94 2.34
C ASP A 62 0.80 8.61 2.54
N PHE A 63 1.09 8.29 3.80
CA PHE A 63 1.65 7.00 4.20
C PHE A 63 0.57 6.01 4.63
N ALA A 64 -0.48 6.53 5.28
CA ALA A 64 -1.44 5.73 6.04
C ALA A 64 -2.80 5.57 5.34
N ALA A 65 -2.92 5.96 4.07
CA ALA A 65 -4.18 6.02 3.31
C ALA A 65 -5.24 6.84 4.07
N GLU A 66 -4.91 8.10 4.35
CA GLU A 66 -5.67 8.96 5.28
C GLU A 66 -7.10 9.26 4.83
N HIS A 67 -7.39 9.11 3.54
CA HIS A 67 -8.73 9.31 2.97
C HIS A 67 -9.56 8.02 2.88
N ALA A 68 -9.02 6.89 3.32
CA ALA A 68 -9.76 5.63 3.34
C ALA A 68 -10.60 5.48 4.61
N ASP A 69 -11.77 4.87 4.51
CA ASP A 69 -12.63 4.52 5.66
C ASP A 69 -11.88 3.60 6.64
N ILE A 70 -11.14 2.62 6.09
CA ILE A 70 -10.27 1.71 6.83
C ILE A 70 -8.97 1.57 6.03
N SER A 71 -7.83 1.54 6.73
CA SER A 71 -6.56 1.18 6.12
C SER A 71 -5.84 0.09 6.91
N PHE A 72 -5.06 -0.71 6.20
CA PHE A 72 -4.31 -1.84 6.73
C PHE A 72 -2.83 -1.67 6.45
N GLY A 73 -1.98 -1.99 7.42
CA GLY A 73 -0.53 -1.88 7.25
C GLY A 73 0.23 -2.92 8.07
N GLY A 74 1.18 -3.59 7.43
CA GLY A 74 2.06 -4.57 8.09
C GLY A 74 3.13 -3.89 8.94
N LEU A 75 2.72 -3.06 9.90
CA LEU A 75 3.59 -2.42 10.88
C LEU A 75 3.49 -3.13 12.21
N GLY A 76 4.60 -3.17 12.94
CA GLY A 76 4.66 -3.80 14.25
C GLY A 76 5.64 -4.96 14.29
N GLN A 77 5.81 -5.51 15.49
CA GLN A 77 6.75 -6.60 15.75
C GLN A 77 6.09 -7.98 15.76
N SER A 78 4.76 -8.01 15.75
CA SER A 78 3.99 -9.26 15.84
C SER A 78 3.77 -9.86 14.47
N ASP A 79 4.45 -10.96 14.18
CA ASP A 79 4.22 -11.72 12.94
C ASP A 79 2.77 -12.21 12.86
N GLY A 80 2.19 -12.13 11.67
CA GLY A 80 0.81 -12.54 11.42
C GLY A 80 -0.25 -11.48 11.73
N TRP A 81 0.12 -10.35 12.31
CA TRP A 81 -0.81 -9.26 12.63
C TRP A 81 -0.67 -8.07 11.67
N THR A 82 -1.78 -7.40 11.45
CA THR A 82 -1.86 -6.21 10.60
C THR A 82 -2.45 -5.05 11.39
N LEU A 83 -1.73 -3.93 11.46
CA LEU A 83 -2.28 -2.71 12.05
C LEU A 83 -3.45 -2.22 11.21
N THR A 84 -4.59 -2.02 11.85
CA THR A 84 -5.81 -1.51 11.23
C THR A 84 -6.14 -0.13 11.78
N VAL A 85 -6.38 0.82 10.89
CA VAL A 85 -6.81 2.18 11.25
C VAL A 85 -8.20 2.44 10.67
N ILE A 86 -9.16 2.71 11.54
CA ILE A 86 -10.55 3.01 11.22
C ILE A 86 -10.75 4.51 11.37
N ARG A 87 -11.33 5.19 10.36
CA ARG A 87 -11.41 6.65 10.33
C ARG A 87 -12.82 7.21 10.23
N THR A 88 -13.75 6.44 9.71
CA THR A 88 -15.13 6.90 9.50
C THR A 88 -16.13 5.96 10.14
N ASP A 89 -17.37 6.45 10.35
CA ASP A 89 -18.46 5.62 10.86
C ASP A 89 -18.74 4.44 9.93
N LYS A 90 -18.66 4.65 8.61
CA LYS A 90 -18.80 3.57 7.62
C LYS A 90 -17.70 2.50 7.79
N GLY A 91 -16.48 2.92 8.08
CA GLY A 91 -15.39 2.01 8.41
C GLY A 91 -15.64 1.25 9.70
N ALA A 92 -16.13 1.94 10.73
CA ALA A 92 -16.46 1.33 12.01
C ALA A 92 -17.59 0.30 11.90
N ASP A 93 -18.65 0.62 11.14
CA ASP A 93 -19.76 -0.31 10.88
C ASP A 93 -19.30 -1.57 10.14
N LEU A 94 -18.45 -1.40 9.12
CA LEU A 94 -17.89 -2.54 8.38
C LEU A 94 -17.02 -3.42 9.29
N TRP A 95 -16.15 -2.79 10.09
CA TRP A 95 -15.31 -3.47 11.05
C TRP A 95 -16.12 -4.23 12.10
N GLY A 96 -17.12 -3.58 12.67
CA GLY A 96 -18.02 -4.19 13.67
C GLY A 96 -18.73 -5.44 13.14
N ARG A 97 -19.20 -5.41 11.90
CA ARG A 97 -19.78 -6.60 11.24
C ARG A 97 -18.76 -7.70 11.04
N ALA A 98 -17.56 -7.38 10.54
CA ALA A 98 -16.50 -8.37 10.34
C ALA A 98 -16.09 -9.06 11.63
N VAL A 99 -16.07 -8.34 12.76
CA VAL A 99 -15.82 -8.89 14.08
C VAL A 99 -16.99 -9.76 14.55
N ALA A 100 -18.23 -9.28 14.41
CA ALA A 100 -19.43 -10.02 14.82
C ALA A 100 -19.62 -11.33 14.05
N ASP A 101 -19.28 -11.33 12.76
CA ASP A 101 -19.34 -12.52 11.89
C ASP A 101 -18.14 -13.47 12.07
N GLY A 102 -17.16 -13.11 12.91
CA GLY A 102 -15.98 -13.93 13.17
C GLY A 102 -15.02 -14.08 11.98
N VAL A 103 -15.10 -13.18 10.98
CA VAL A 103 -14.21 -13.23 9.81
C VAL A 103 -12.86 -12.58 10.05
N VAL A 104 -12.70 -11.87 11.16
CA VAL A 104 -11.43 -11.28 11.60
C VAL A 104 -11.18 -11.61 13.07
N GLU A 105 -9.95 -11.95 13.38
CA GLU A 105 -9.42 -11.95 14.73
C GLU A 105 -8.79 -10.58 15.00
N TRP A 106 -9.07 -9.98 16.14
CA TRP A 106 -8.56 -8.67 16.47
C TRP A 106 -8.09 -8.56 17.92
N ARG A 107 -7.23 -7.59 18.15
CA ARG A 107 -6.78 -7.19 19.48
C ARG A 107 -6.65 -5.66 19.54
N PRO A 108 -6.75 -5.05 20.73
CA PRO A 108 -6.62 -3.61 20.86
C PRO A 108 -5.19 -3.15 20.53
N SER A 109 -5.07 -1.97 19.93
CA SER A 109 -3.77 -1.37 19.58
C SER A 109 -2.88 -1.09 20.78
N SER A 110 -3.45 -1.05 21.99
CA SER A 110 -2.71 -0.93 23.26
C SER A 110 -1.76 -2.10 23.53
N GLU A 111 -1.97 -3.25 22.88
CA GLU A 111 -1.08 -4.40 22.99
C GLU A 111 0.18 -4.27 22.10
N ASP A 112 0.18 -3.37 21.10
CA ASP A 112 1.36 -3.04 20.30
C ASP A 112 1.51 -1.51 20.12
N PRO A 113 1.83 -0.77 21.19
CA PRO A 113 2.00 0.67 21.13
C PRO A 113 3.17 1.09 20.23
N ALA A 114 4.14 0.19 20.01
CA ALA A 114 5.27 0.43 19.13
C ALA A 114 4.84 0.51 17.67
N ALA A 115 3.89 -0.32 17.22
CA ALA A 115 3.32 -0.25 15.88
C ALA A 115 2.58 1.06 15.65
N VAL A 116 1.79 1.51 16.63
CA VAL A 116 1.08 2.80 16.57
C VAL A 116 2.05 3.97 16.47
N ALA A 117 3.08 4.01 17.32
CA ALA A 117 4.09 5.05 17.31
C ALA A 117 4.90 5.07 15.99
N LEU A 118 5.24 3.90 15.46
CA LEU A 118 5.93 3.79 14.18
C LEU A 118 5.06 4.31 13.03
N MET A 119 3.78 3.95 12.99
CA MET A 119 2.82 4.43 12.00
C MET A 119 2.73 5.96 12.03
N ALA A 120 2.54 6.55 13.22
CA ALA A 120 2.46 8.00 13.39
C ALA A 120 3.75 8.71 12.93
N LYS A 121 4.92 8.17 13.28
CA LYS A 121 6.22 8.68 12.84
C LYS A 121 6.39 8.65 11.32
N LEU A 122 6.00 7.54 10.68
CA LEU A 122 6.13 7.39 9.23
C LEU A 122 5.12 8.26 8.47
N ALA A 123 3.90 8.42 9.00
CA ALA A 123 2.90 9.34 8.47
C ALA A 123 3.38 10.79 8.52
N ALA A 124 3.89 11.25 9.66
CA ALA A 124 4.47 12.59 9.80
C ALA A 124 5.64 12.83 8.83
N LYS A 125 6.55 11.84 8.70
CA LYS A 125 7.66 11.91 7.74
C LYS A 125 7.17 11.99 6.29
N SER A 126 6.09 11.30 5.94
CA SER A 126 5.54 11.36 4.58
C SER A 126 4.86 12.69 4.30
N ARG A 127 4.13 13.23 5.27
CA ARG A 127 3.53 14.56 5.15
C ARG A 127 4.55 15.66 4.90
N ALA A 128 5.71 15.57 5.52
CA ALA A 128 6.82 16.50 5.31
C ALA A 128 7.43 16.47 3.90
N ARG A 129 7.00 15.55 3.04
CA ARG A 129 7.38 15.52 1.62
C ARG A 129 6.49 16.37 0.73
N TRP A 130 5.41 16.92 1.28
CA TRP A 130 4.54 17.81 0.52
C TRP A 130 5.36 19.04 0.11
N PRO A 131 5.41 19.40 -1.17
CA PRO A 131 6.15 20.59 -1.58
C PRO A 131 5.51 21.82 -0.97
N ASP A 132 6.34 22.71 -0.39
CA ASP A 132 5.91 23.96 0.25
C ASP A 132 5.20 24.90 -0.74
N ASP A 133 5.45 24.73 -2.05
CA ASP A 133 4.86 25.50 -3.16
C ASP A 133 3.57 24.86 -3.73
N ALA A 134 3.18 23.69 -3.26
CA ALA A 134 1.86 23.15 -3.56
C ALA A 134 0.82 24.00 -2.80
N ALA A 135 0.39 25.10 -3.41
CA ALA A 135 -0.81 25.76 -2.98
C ALA A 135 -1.92 24.72 -2.92
N PHE A 136 -2.25 24.31 -1.72
CA PHE A 136 -3.45 23.53 -1.49
C PHE A 136 -4.61 24.44 -1.88
N ALA A 137 -5.10 24.28 -3.11
CA ALA A 137 -6.41 24.82 -3.46
C ALA A 137 -7.33 24.24 -2.40
N GLY A 138 -7.84 25.11 -1.53
CA GLY A 138 -8.72 24.69 -0.43
C GLY A 138 -9.89 23.89 -0.98
N PRO A 139 -10.73 23.25 -0.16
CA PRO A 139 -11.82 22.37 -0.59
C PRO A 139 -12.92 23.12 -1.40
N GLY A 140 -12.56 23.85 -2.40
CA GLY A 140 -13.44 24.67 -3.25
C GLY A 140 -13.00 24.81 -4.68
N GLU A 141 -11.76 24.52 -5.02
CA GLU A 141 -11.29 24.57 -6.41
C GLU A 141 -10.73 23.21 -6.84
N LEU A 142 -11.64 22.28 -7.07
CA LEU A 142 -11.34 21.19 -7.99
C LEU A 142 -11.13 21.84 -9.37
N PRO A 143 -10.04 21.50 -10.12
CA PRO A 143 -9.93 21.92 -11.50
C PRO A 143 -11.21 21.53 -12.20
N PRO A 144 -11.73 22.38 -13.13
CA PRO A 144 -12.93 22.05 -13.86
C PRO A 144 -12.75 20.64 -14.42
N ASN A 145 -13.66 19.75 -14.07
CA ASN A 145 -13.66 18.38 -14.54
C ASN A 145 -13.52 18.40 -16.05
N GLY A 146 -12.31 18.18 -16.54
CA GLY A 146 -12.14 17.71 -17.90
C GLY A 146 -12.93 16.41 -17.95
N ASP A 147 -13.93 16.37 -18.83
CA ASP A 147 -14.92 15.34 -19.05
C ASP A 147 -14.50 13.96 -18.54
N ALA A 148 -14.87 13.63 -17.30
CA ALA A 148 -14.88 12.25 -16.86
C ALA A 148 -15.90 11.53 -17.74
N PRO A 149 -15.55 10.42 -18.40
CA PRO A 149 -16.52 9.65 -19.16
C PRO A 149 -17.68 9.30 -18.22
N PRO A 150 -18.95 9.40 -18.67
CA PRO A 150 -20.10 9.09 -17.84
C PRO A 150 -19.91 7.70 -17.25
N ASN A 151 -20.09 7.58 -15.93
CA ASN A 151 -20.02 6.33 -15.20
C ASN A 151 -20.69 5.23 -16.02
N GLY A 152 -19.90 4.22 -16.39
CA GLY A 152 -20.35 3.14 -17.24
C GLY A 152 -21.61 2.51 -16.69
N GLN A 153 -22.73 2.70 -17.37
CA GLN A 153 -23.86 1.82 -17.26
C GLN A 153 -23.39 0.42 -17.70
N PRO A 154 -23.80 -0.65 -17.02
CA PRO A 154 -23.53 -1.98 -17.51
C PRO A 154 -24.13 -2.11 -18.91
N THR A 155 -23.30 -2.35 -19.91
CA THR A 155 -23.75 -2.73 -21.24
C THR A 155 -24.44 -4.08 -21.10
N ASP A 156 -25.77 -4.09 -21.32
CA ASP A 156 -26.55 -5.31 -21.44
C ASP A 156 -25.91 -6.19 -22.51
N ALA A 157 -25.32 -7.28 -22.06
CA ALA A 157 -24.85 -8.35 -22.94
C ALA A 157 -26.08 -9.00 -23.59
N GLN A 158 -26.30 -8.74 -24.87
CA GLN A 158 -27.28 -9.49 -25.65
C GLN A 158 -26.88 -10.99 -25.71
N PRO A 159 -27.81 -11.91 -25.47
CA PRO A 159 -27.52 -13.32 -25.62
C PRO A 159 -27.28 -13.66 -27.07
N ALA A 160 -26.19 -14.39 -27.33
CA ALA A 160 -25.90 -14.94 -28.65
C ALA A 160 -27.02 -15.91 -29.09
N THR A 161 -27.69 -15.57 -30.16
CA THR A 161 -28.61 -16.48 -30.85
C THR A 161 -27.79 -17.51 -31.62
N THR A 162 -27.84 -18.74 -31.15
CA THR A 162 -27.43 -19.93 -31.94
C THR A 162 -28.41 -20.17 -33.08
N GLY A 163 -27.87 -20.14 -34.29
CA GLY A 163 -28.46 -20.67 -35.51
C GLY A 163 -27.55 -21.75 -36.08
#